data_5a50dac8ac8110ec6afd1b3a1541a799
#
_entry.id   5a50dac8ac8110ec6afd1b3a1541a799
#
_cell.length_a   1.000
_cell.length_b   1.000
_cell.length_c   1.000
_cell.angle_alpha   90.00
_cell.angle_beta   90.00
_cell.angle_gamma   90.00
#
_symmetry.space_group_name_H-M   'P 1'
#
loop_
_entity.id
_entity.type
_entity.pdbx_description
1 polymer ?
#
loop_
_entity_poly.entity_id
_entity_poly.type
_entity_poly.pdbx_seq_one_letter_code
_entity_poly.pdbx_strand_id
1 'polypeptide(L)'
;MKLSELTLDREGLAAAIACGDAAFETALREEAYRVKVATVGAEVYLRGLIEISNICAKNCLYCGIRRDIRCQRYELSEEEALATARIAAKRRFGSVVIQGGERTDAAFIRKITRLLKAIKAIDTGEDPPLGVTLSLGEQSREVYEEWFDAGAHRYLLRIESSNPDLYRKIHPADHSYDRRLQALYDLKDIGYQAGTGAMIGMPFQTAEDMADDLLFYKKFDAPMVGMGPYNPHPETPLTLSGAPYPSAERRFALGLKMIALLRLLMPDINIAAATALEVLDPLGREKGLLSGANVIMPNITPEEQMVKYNLYDRKTLNATDVQDLESRGAVIGYGRWGDSKHFRK
;
A
#
# COMPACT_ATOMS: atom_id res chain seq x y z
N MET A 1 10.17 2.45 27.88
CA MET A 1 10.14 1.03 27.46
C MET A 1 11.49 0.68 26.85
N LYS A 2 12.06 -0.49 27.17
CA LYS A 2 13.29 -0.98 26.54
C LYS A 2 12.92 -2.00 25.44
N LEU A 3 13.76 -2.13 24.40
CA LEU A 3 13.52 -3.08 23.34
C LEU A 3 13.51 -4.55 23.84
N SER A 4 14.30 -4.86 24.87
CA SER A 4 14.32 -6.17 25.54
C SER A 4 13.04 -6.53 26.29
N GLU A 5 12.16 -5.57 26.51
CA GLU A 5 10.87 -5.74 27.18
C GLU A 5 9.71 -5.87 26.18
N LEU A 6 10.01 -5.71 24.87
CA LEU A 6 8.99 -5.82 23.82
C LEU A 6 8.55 -7.27 23.65
N THR A 7 7.25 -7.51 23.84
CA THR A 7 6.58 -8.74 23.38
C THR A 7 5.76 -8.48 22.12
N LEU A 8 5.65 -9.49 21.26
CA LEU A 8 4.93 -9.39 19.98
C LEU A 8 3.51 -9.98 20.08
N ASP A 9 2.95 -9.96 21.27
CA ASP A 9 1.53 -10.18 21.54
C ASP A 9 0.75 -8.86 21.50
N ARG A 10 -0.57 -8.92 21.68
CA ARG A 10 -1.46 -7.77 21.60
C ARG A 10 -1.08 -6.66 22.59
N GLU A 11 -0.78 -7.03 23.82
CA GLU A 11 -0.48 -6.09 24.90
C GLU A 11 0.89 -5.39 24.69
N GLY A 12 1.92 -6.16 24.33
CA GLY A 12 3.24 -5.63 24.05
C GLY A 12 3.26 -4.74 22.81
N LEU A 13 2.54 -5.14 21.73
CA LEU A 13 2.40 -4.31 20.54
C LEU A 13 1.67 -3.00 20.86
N ALA A 14 0.54 -3.04 21.58
CA ALA A 14 -0.20 -1.83 21.95
C ALA A 14 0.63 -0.90 22.85
N ALA A 15 1.36 -1.45 23.81
CA ALA A 15 2.26 -0.69 24.67
C ALA A 15 3.40 -0.03 23.86
N ALA A 16 4.00 -0.76 22.91
CA ALA A 16 5.03 -0.22 22.03
C ALA A 16 4.49 0.90 21.12
N ILE A 17 3.29 0.76 20.59
CA ILE A 17 2.61 1.75 19.74
C ILE A 17 2.33 3.03 20.56
N ALA A 18 1.82 2.89 21.78
CA ALA A 18 1.52 4.00 22.66
C ALA A 18 2.79 4.72 23.18
N CYS A 19 3.91 4.00 23.30
CA CYS A 19 5.17 4.54 23.82
C CYS A 19 5.65 5.74 23.00
N GLY A 20 5.96 6.86 23.69
CA GLY A 20 6.50 8.09 23.10
C GLY A 20 8.00 8.32 23.37
N ASP A 21 8.71 7.29 23.86
CA ASP A 21 10.13 7.38 24.17
C ASP A 21 10.98 7.33 22.88
N ALA A 22 11.68 8.41 22.60
CA ALA A 22 12.50 8.54 21.40
C ALA A 22 13.66 7.52 21.34
N ALA A 23 14.23 7.15 22.48
CA ALA A 23 15.29 6.15 22.54
C ALA A 23 14.76 4.76 22.17
N PHE A 24 13.58 4.40 22.66
CA PHE A 24 12.89 3.17 22.28
C PHE A 24 12.55 3.16 20.78
N GLU A 25 11.99 4.27 20.26
CA GLU A 25 11.62 4.35 18.84
C GLU A 25 12.85 4.21 17.91
N THR A 26 13.99 4.76 18.32
CA THR A 26 15.25 4.61 17.56
C THR A 26 15.75 3.18 17.59
N ALA A 27 15.86 2.57 18.77
CA ALA A 27 16.31 1.19 18.92
C ALA A 27 15.39 0.20 18.18
N LEU A 28 14.08 0.45 18.19
CA LEU A 28 13.10 -0.37 17.46
C LEU A 28 13.32 -0.33 15.94
N ARG A 29 13.56 0.85 15.36
CA ARG A 29 13.81 1.00 13.91
C ARG A 29 15.15 0.39 13.50
N GLU A 30 16.19 0.58 14.29
CA GLU A 30 17.51 -0.03 14.04
C GLU A 30 17.42 -1.56 14.04
N GLU A 31 16.73 -2.14 15.01
CA GLU A 31 16.52 -3.59 15.05
C GLU A 31 15.67 -4.09 13.88
N ALA A 32 14.60 -3.38 13.53
CA ALA A 32 13.77 -3.73 12.36
C ALA A 32 14.57 -3.68 11.05
N TYR A 33 15.45 -2.69 10.90
CA TYR A 33 16.35 -2.61 9.74
C TYR A 33 17.34 -3.77 9.71
N ARG A 34 17.93 -4.13 10.86
CA ARG A 34 18.82 -5.30 10.97
C ARG A 34 18.10 -6.59 10.59
N VAL A 35 16.87 -6.79 11.09
CA VAL A 35 16.03 -7.95 10.74
C VAL A 35 15.70 -7.93 9.24
N LYS A 36 15.32 -6.78 8.66
CA LYS A 36 15.10 -6.64 7.21
C LYS A 36 16.31 -7.16 6.42
N VAL A 37 17.50 -6.63 6.72
CA VAL A 37 18.72 -6.99 5.97
C VAL A 37 19.02 -8.49 6.10
N ALA A 38 18.87 -9.06 7.29
CA ALA A 38 19.11 -10.48 7.56
C ALA A 38 18.12 -11.41 6.85
N THR A 39 16.86 -10.98 6.65
CA THR A 39 15.79 -11.85 6.14
C THR A 39 15.48 -11.61 4.66
N VAL A 40 15.17 -10.37 4.28
CA VAL A 40 14.80 -10.05 2.89
C VAL A 40 15.94 -9.39 2.09
N GLY A 41 17.02 -8.98 2.75
CA GLY A 41 18.17 -8.34 2.14
C GLY A 41 18.12 -6.81 2.20
N ALA A 42 19.21 -6.17 1.75
CA ALA A 42 19.31 -4.71 1.69
C ALA A 42 18.51 -4.10 0.52
N GLU A 43 18.20 -4.91 -0.49
CA GLU A 43 17.55 -4.46 -1.73
C GLU A 43 16.18 -3.83 -1.48
N VAL A 44 15.88 -2.82 -2.29
CA VAL A 44 14.59 -2.14 -2.39
C VAL A 44 13.97 -2.47 -3.74
N TYR A 45 12.77 -3.03 -3.73
CA TYR A 45 12.05 -3.37 -4.95
C TYR A 45 11.21 -2.19 -5.42
N LEU A 46 11.31 -1.87 -6.72
CA LEU A 46 10.56 -0.81 -7.36
C LEU A 46 9.33 -1.37 -8.05
N ARG A 47 8.18 -0.75 -7.77
CA ARG A 47 6.92 -1.04 -8.47
C ARG A 47 6.38 0.25 -9.05
N GLY A 48 6.42 0.40 -10.38
CA GLY A 48 5.90 1.60 -11.05
C GLY A 48 4.40 1.74 -10.81
N LEU A 49 3.99 2.81 -10.12
CA LEU A 49 2.58 3.06 -9.82
C LEU A 49 1.91 3.74 -11.01
N ILE A 50 0.85 3.13 -11.54
CA ILE A 50 -0.03 3.63 -12.60
C ILE A 50 -1.42 3.86 -11.99
N GLU A 51 -1.80 5.11 -11.81
CA GLU A 51 -3.13 5.52 -11.34
C GLU A 51 -4.07 5.57 -12.54
N ILE A 52 -4.70 4.42 -12.85
CA ILE A 52 -5.43 4.23 -14.10
C ILE A 52 -6.73 5.04 -14.18
N SER A 53 -7.39 5.30 -13.06
CA SER A 53 -8.65 6.07 -13.01
C SER A 53 -8.96 6.53 -11.60
N ASN A 54 -9.50 7.75 -11.46
CA ASN A 54 -10.05 8.24 -10.20
C ASN A 54 -11.60 8.11 -10.12
N ILE A 55 -12.22 7.44 -11.08
CA ILE A 55 -13.66 7.12 -11.04
C ILE A 55 -13.86 5.97 -10.05
N CYS A 56 -14.65 6.20 -9.01
CA CYS A 56 -14.90 5.22 -7.96
C CYS A 56 -16.40 5.10 -7.67
N ALA A 57 -16.89 3.87 -7.57
CA ALA A 57 -18.28 3.59 -7.17
C ALA A 57 -18.49 3.68 -5.65
N LYS A 58 -17.40 3.66 -4.87
CA LYS A 58 -17.47 3.67 -3.40
C LYS A 58 -17.44 5.08 -2.82
N ASN A 59 -17.93 5.18 -1.58
CA ASN A 59 -18.08 6.47 -0.92
C ASN A 59 -17.38 6.54 0.45
N CYS A 60 -16.21 5.92 0.56
CA CYS A 60 -15.41 5.88 1.80
C CYS A 60 -15.23 7.27 2.40
N LEU A 61 -15.41 7.40 3.72
CA LEU A 61 -15.54 8.71 4.38
C LEU A 61 -14.22 9.49 4.46
N TYR A 62 -13.09 8.85 4.15
CA TYR A 62 -11.74 9.42 4.21
C TYR A 62 -11.11 9.72 2.84
N CYS A 63 -11.74 9.30 1.74
CA CYS A 63 -11.08 9.20 0.44
C CYS A 63 -11.41 10.39 -0.47
N GLY A 64 -10.38 11.07 -0.97
CA GLY A 64 -10.51 12.22 -1.86
C GLY A 64 -10.94 11.88 -3.29
N ILE A 65 -11.08 10.61 -3.67
CA ILE A 65 -11.67 10.19 -4.95
C ILE A 65 -13.00 9.45 -4.78
N ARG A 66 -13.60 9.55 -3.60
CA ARG A 66 -14.91 8.96 -3.31
C ARG A 66 -15.97 9.41 -4.32
N ARG A 67 -17.01 8.60 -4.52
CA ARG A 67 -18.05 8.84 -5.53
C ARG A 67 -18.64 10.24 -5.48
N ASP A 68 -19.02 10.72 -4.29
CA ASP A 68 -19.79 11.97 -4.12
C ASP A 68 -18.91 13.22 -4.02
N ILE A 69 -17.58 13.11 -4.05
CA ILE A 69 -16.69 14.27 -4.07
C ILE A 69 -16.68 14.91 -5.46
N ARG A 70 -16.73 16.23 -5.51
CA ARG A 70 -16.63 16.98 -6.77
C ARG A 70 -15.16 17.14 -7.14
N CYS A 71 -14.69 16.36 -8.11
CA CYS A 71 -13.35 16.48 -8.66
C CYS A 71 -13.37 16.17 -10.16
N GLN A 72 -12.33 16.60 -10.85
CA GLN A 72 -12.16 16.24 -12.26
C GLN A 72 -11.87 14.75 -12.37
N ARG A 73 -12.80 14.00 -12.97
CA ARG A 73 -12.66 12.56 -13.20
C ARG A 73 -11.86 12.31 -14.47
N TYR A 74 -11.09 11.22 -14.45
CA TYR A 74 -10.34 10.74 -15.60
C TYR A 74 -10.25 9.20 -15.59
N GLU A 75 -9.93 8.67 -16.74
CA GLU A 75 -9.55 7.28 -16.96
C GLU A 75 -8.51 7.25 -18.09
N LEU A 76 -7.35 6.66 -17.85
CA LEU A 76 -6.34 6.43 -18.89
C LEU A 76 -6.90 5.50 -19.97
N SER A 77 -6.62 5.76 -21.23
CA SER A 77 -6.84 4.77 -22.30
C SER A 77 -5.95 3.53 -22.12
N GLU A 78 -6.23 2.46 -22.85
CA GLU A 78 -5.36 1.27 -22.84
C GLU A 78 -3.97 1.60 -23.37
N GLU A 79 -3.88 2.44 -24.40
CA GLU A 79 -2.64 2.90 -25.00
C GLU A 79 -1.80 3.73 -24.05
N GLU A 80 -2.40 4.68 -23.32
CA GLU A 80 -1.71 5.50 -22.32
C GLU A 80 -1.20 4.64 -21.15
N ALA A 81 -2.02 3.73 -20.63
CA ALA A 81 -1.64 2.83 -19.55
C ALA A 81 -0.52 1.87 -19.98
N LEU A 82 -0.59 1.33 -21.21
CA LEU A 82 0.45 0.46 -21.77
C LEU A 82 1.75 1.23 -22.04
N ALA A 83 1.67 2.45 -22.56
CA ALA A 83 2.84 3.32 -22.74
C ALA A 83 3.52 3.61 -21.40
N THR A 84 2.73 3.86 -20.36
CA THR A 84 3.23 4.06 -18.98
C THR A 84 3.91 2.79 -18.45
N ALA A 85 3.34 1.60 -18.69
CA ALA A 85 3.98 0.33 -18.30
C ALA A 85 5.32 0.09 -19.04
N ARG A 86 5.43 0.52 -20.31
CA ARG A 86 6.70 0.47 -21.06
C ARG A 86 7.77 1.39 -20.46
N ILE A 87 7.38 2.52 -19.83
CA ILE A 87 8.33 3.37 -19.09
C ILE A 87 8.92 2.60 -17.91
N ALA A 88 8.08 1.86 -17.16
CA ALA A 88 8.56 1.02 -16.06
C ALA A 88 9.55 -0.05 -16.55
N ALA A 89 9.23 -0.73 -17.65
CA ALA A 89 10.13 -1.72 -18.26
C ALA A 89 11.47 -1.08 -18.67
N LYS A 90 11.43 0.05 -19.40
CA LYS A 90 12.64 0.78 -19.82
C LYS A 90 13.51 1.26 -18.66
N ARG A 91 12.88 1.63 -17.53
CA ARG A 91 13.57 2.00 -16.29
C ARG A 91 13.98 0.80 -15.46
N ARG A 92 13.77 -0.42 -15.95
CA ARG A 92 14.06 -1.69 -15.27
C ARG A 92 13.37 -1.82 -13.91
N PHE A 93 12.17 -1.24 -13.77
CA PHE A 93 11.32 -1.57 -12.64
C PHE A 93 10.83 -3.00 -12.83
N GLY A 94 11.02 -3.87 -11.84
CA GLY A 94 10.66 -5.28 -12.00
C GLY A 94 9.16 -5.52 -12.10
N SER A 95 8.33 -4.55 -11.70
CA SER A 95 6.87 -4.67 -11.73
C SER A 95 6.16 -3.33 -11.77
N VAL A 96 4.86 -3.36 -12.09
CA VAL A 96 3.95 -2.23 -11.98
C VAL A 96 2.83 -2.51 -10.98
N VAL A 97 2.25 -1.43 -10.44
CA VAL A 97 1.00 -1.45 -9.68
C VAL A 97 -0.04 -0.67 -10.49
N ILE A 98 -1.13 -1.30 -10.87
CA ILE A 98 -2.28 -0.65 -11.48
C ILE A 98 -3.27 -0.35 -10.36
N GLN A 99 -3.41 0.94 -10.03
CA GLN A 99 -4.27 1.42 -8.97
C GLN A 99 -5.38 2.29 -9.54
N GLY A 100 -6.58 2.17 -9.01
CA GLY A 100 -7.72 2.99 -9.41
C GLY A 100 -8.83 3.01 -8.38
N GLY A 101 -9.85 3.86 -8.64
CA GLY A 101 -11.11 3.75 -7.95
C GLY A 101 -11.77 2.41 -8.23
N GLU A 102 -12.58 1.94 -7.28
CA GLU A 102 -13.31 0.68 -7.43
C GLU A 102 -14.43 0.82 -8.45
N ARG A 103 -14.40 -0.06 -9.47
CA ARG A 103 -15.39 -0.16 -10.55
C ARG A 103 -15.65 -1.62 -10.87
N THR A 104 -16.92 -1.95 -11.10
CA THR A 104 -17.38 -3.32 -11.38
C THR A 104 -18.13 -3.42 -12.72
N ASP A 105 -18.09 -2.34 -13.54
CA ASP A 105 -18.72 -2.38 -14.85
C ASP A 105 -17.93 -3.23 -15.85
N ALA A 106 -18.64 -3.97 -16.70
CA ALA A 106 -18.06 -4.92 -17.62
C ALA A 106 -17.07 -4.30 -18.64
N ALA A 107 -17.21 -3.01 -18.97
CA ALA A 107 -16.29 -2.33 -19.88
C ALA A 107 -14.92 -2.14 -19.22
N PHE A 108 -14.90 -1.71 -17.97
CA PHE A 108 -13.68 -1.56 -17.19
C PHE A 108 -13.00 -2.91 -16.94
N ILE A 109 -13.76 -3.94 -16.54
CA ILE A 109 -13.23 -5.30 -16.32
C ILE A 109 -12.51 -5.80 -17.57
N ARG A 110 -13.19 -5.78 -18.73
CA ARG A 110 -12.58 -6.21 -20.00
C ARG A 110 -11.36 -5.39 -20.39
N LYS A 111 -11.36 -4.09 -20.11
CA LYS A 111 -10.20 -3.21 -20.33
C LYS A 111 -9.01 -3.66 -19.51
N ILE A 112 -9.18 -3.90 -18.21
CA ILE A 112 -8.09 -4.38 -17.35
C ILE A 112 -7.56 -5.73 -17.85
N THR A 113 -8.42 -6.66 -18.21
CA THR A 113 -8.02 -7.98 -18.76
C THR A 113 -7.15 -7.84 -20.01
N ARG A 114 -7.55 -6.98 -20.97
CA ARG A 114 -6.73 -6.74 -22.19
C ARG A 114 -5.41 -6.05 -21.85
N LEU A 115 -5.43 -5.05 -20.97
CA LEU A 115 -4.25 -4.33 -20.52
C LEU A 115 -3.25 -5.29 -19.84
N LEU A 116 -3.70 -6.19 -18.99
CA LEU A 116 -2.86 -7.20 -18.33
C LEU A 116 -2.14 -8.06 -19.37
N LYS A 117 -2.87 -8.62 -20.33
CA LYS A 117 -2.27 -9.42 -21.41
C LYS A 117 -1.25 -8.61 -22.22
N ALA A 118 -1.56 -7.35 -22.53
CA ALA A 118 -0.65 -6.47 -23.26
C ALA A 118 0.62 -6.13 -22.46
N ILE A 119 0.50 -5.89 -21.15
CA ILE A 119 1.65 -5.65 -20.26
C ILE A 119 2.53 -6.90 -20.17
N LYS A 120 1.95 -8.09 -20.06
CA LYS A 120 2.70 -9.35 -20.03
C LYS A 120 3.42 -9.65 -21.34
N ALA A 121 3.01 -9.06 -22.44
CA ALA A 121 3.66 -9.16 -23.74
C ALA A 121 4.76 -8.10 -23.98
N ILE A 122 5.02 -7.19 -23.03
CA ILE A 122 6.13 -6.23 -23.13
C ILE A 122 7.45 -6.99 -23.05
N ASP A 123 8.27 -6.84 -24.08
CA ASP A 123 9.66 -7.29 -24.03
C ASP A 123 10.47 -6.36 -23.10
N THR A 124 10.92 -6.89 -22.01
CA THR A 124 11.75 -6.19 -21.02
C THR A 124 13.24 -6.43 -21.24
N GLY A 125 13.61 -7.35 -22.13
CA GLY A 125 14.98 -7.88 -22.26
C GLY A 125 15.41 -8.72 -21.04
N GLU A 126 14.50 -8.99 -20.12
CA GLU A 126 14.74 -9.76 -18.90
C GLU A 126 13.64 -10.84 -18.73
N ASP A 127 13.99 -11.97 -18.11
CA ASP A 127 13.07 -13.03 -17.72
C ASP A 127 13.01 -13.09 -16.18
N PRO A 128 11.83 -13.04 -15.57
CA PRO A 128 10.47 -13.05 -16.14
C PRO A 128 10.01 -11.68 -16.68
N PRO A 129 8.94 -11.63 -17.51
CA PRO A 129 8.35 -10.39 -18.00
C PRO A 129 7.81 -9.54 -16.84
N LEU A 130 7.47 -8.26 -17.13
CA LEU A 130 7.03 -7.30 -16.11
C LEU A 130 5.96 -7.88 -15.17
N GLY A 131 6.22 -7.81 -13.86
CA GLY A 131 5.28 -8.25 -12.83
C GLY A 131 4.12 -7.26 -12.68
N VAL A 132 2.92 -7.73 -12.34
CA VAL A 132 1.74 -6.86 -12.17
C VAL A 132 1.08 -7.08 -10.80
N THR A 133 0.85 -5.96 -10.12
CA THR A 133 0.01 -5.87 -8.92
C THR A 133 -1.25 -5.07 -9.28
N LEU A 134 -2.43 -5.55 -8.92
CA LEU A 134 -3.67 -4.79 -9.00
C LEU A 134 -4.06 -4.20 -7.64
N SER A 135 -4.66 -3.01 -7.66
CA SER A 135 -5.29 -2.35 -6.50
C SER A 135 -6.52 -1.60 -6.97
N LEU A 136 -7.58 -2.35 -7.29
CA LEU A 136 -8.80 -1.88 -7.97
C LEU A 136 -10.07 -2.13 -7.15
N GLY A 137 -9.92 -2.26 -5.82
CA GLY A 137 -11.03 -2.46 -4.89
C GLY A 137 -11.58 -3.88 -4.88
N GLU A 138 -12.83 -4.01 -4.43
CA GLU A 138 -13.53 -5.29 -4.35
C GLU A 138 -14.13 -5.68 -5.69
N GLN A 139 -13.93 -6.94 -6.08
CA GLN A 139 -14.52 -7.54 -7.28
C GLN A 139 -15.25 -8.84 -6.91
N SER A 140 -15.92 -9.46 -7.88
CA SER A 140 -16.38 -10.83 -7.71
C SER A 140 -15.21 -11.81 -7.85
N ARG A 141 -15.37 -13.02 -7.34
CA ARG A 141 -14.36 -14.07 -7.43
C ARG A 141 -13.98 -14.38 -8.89
N GLU A 142 -14.97 -14.42 -9.77
CA GLU A 142 -14.77 -14.68 -11.20
C GLU A 142 -13.91 -13.60 -11.87
N VAL A 143 -14.07 -12.33 -11.47
CA VAL A 143 -13.24 -11.23 -11.97
C VAL A 143 -11.81 -11.34 -11.46
N TYR A 144 -11.63 -11.72 -10.21
CA TYR A 144 -10.30 -11.99 -9.67
C TYR A 144 -9.61 -13.13 -10.42
N GLU A 145 -10.32 -14.24 -10.70
CA GLU A 145 -9.82 -15.37 -11.47
C GLU A 145 -9.47 -14.95 -12.91
N GLU A 146 -10.34 -14.20 -13.59
CA GLU A 146 -10.08 -13.66 -14.93
C GLU A 146 -8.79 -12.82 -14.98
N TRP A 147 -8.58 -11.95 -13.99
CA TRP A 147 -7.40 -11.09 -13.94
C TRP A 147 -6.13 -11.84 -13.53
N PHE A 148 -6.26 -12.87 -12.71
CA PHE A 148 -5.15 -13.76 -12.36
C PHE A 148 -4.67 -14.52 -13.61
N ASP A 149 -5.58 -15.12 -14.36
CA ASP A 149 -5.30 -15.84 -15.61
C ASP A 149 -4.73 -14.91 -16.70
N ALA A 150 -5.13 -13.63 -16.69
CA ALA A 150 -4.59 -12.61 -17.59
C ALA A 150 -3.15 -12.15 -17.19
N GLY A 151 -2.62 -12.58 -16.04
CA GLY A 151 -1.23 -12.37 -15.62
C GLY A 151 -1.01 -11.45 -14.44
N ALA A 152 -2.05 -11.00 -13.73
CA ALA A 152 -1.90 -10.34 -12.45
C ALA A 152 -1.60 -11.38 -11.37
N HIS A 153 -0.42 -11.33 -10.74
CA HIS A 153 -0.02 -12.30 -9.72
C HIS A 153 -0.02 -11.74 -8.29
N ARG A 154 -0.22 -10.45 -8.14
CA ARG A 154 -0.38 -9.74 -6.85
C ARG A 154 -1.65 -8.90 -6.86
N TYR A 155 -2.30 -8.83 -5.72
CA TYR A 155 -3.43 -7.93 -5.50
C TYR A 155 -3.27 -7.23 -4.15
N LEU A 156 -3.43 -5.91 -4.11
CA LEU A 156 -3.45 -5.12 -2.87
C LEU A 156 -4.88 -4.67 -2.59
N LEU A 157 -5.48 -5.26 -1.56
CA LEU A 157 -6.79 -4.88 -1.05
C LEU A 157 -6.68 -4.54 0.44
N ARG A 158 -6.68 -3.26 0.78
CA ARG A 158 -6.50 -2.83 2.16
C ARG A 158 -7.75 -3.11 2.96
N ILE A 159 -7.58 -3.76 4.14
CA ILE A 159 -8.67 -3.95 5.12
C ILE A 159 -9.06 -2.62 5.77
N GLU A 160 -8.17 -1.64 5.82
CA GLU A 160 -8.22 -0.31 6.43
C GLU A 160 -8.35 -0.31 7.96
N SER A 161 -8.98 -1.27 8.55
CA SER A 161 -8.96 -1.63 9.97
C SER A 161 -9.45 -3.07 10.14
N SER A 162 -8.79 -3.84 10.97
CA SER A 162 -9.23 -5.18 11.38
C SER A 162 -10.36 -5.16 12.41
N ASN A 163 -10.61 -4.00 13.04
CA ASN A 163 -11.73 -3.78 13.94
C ASN A 163 -13.01 -3.44 13.15
N PRO A 164 -14.06 -4.31 13.15
CA PRO A 164 -15.30 -4.06 12.41
C PRO A 164 -16.03 -2.79 12.86
N ASP A 165 -15.92 -2.38 14.12
CA ASP A 165 -16.56 -1.18 14.63
C ASP A 165 -15.87 0.08 14.12
N LEU A 166 -14.54 0.10 14.08
CA LEU A 166 -13.77 1.19 13.48
C LEU A 166 -13.99 1.22 11.96
N TYR A 167 -14.02 0.05 11.30
CA TYR A 167 -14.32 -0.03 9.87
C TYR A 167 -15.64 0.64 9.52
N ARG A 168 -16.71 0.38 10.30
CA ARG A 168 -18.04 1.01 10.11
C ARG A 168 -18.03 2.53 10.34
N LYS A 169 -17.15 3.05 11.21
CA LYS A 169 -17.03 4.51 11.44
C LYS A 169 -16.37 5.26 10.29
N ILE A 170 -15.56 4.59 9.48
CA ILE A 170 -14.80 5.22 8.39
C ILE A 170 -15.35 4.88 6.98
N HIS A 171 -16.36 4.02 6.92
CA HIS A 171 -17.01 3.65 5.67
C HIS A 171 -18.52 3.97 5.71
N PRO A 172 -19.17 4.17 4.56
CA PRO A 172 -20.61 4.32 4.50
C PRO A 172 -21.33 3.00 4.81
N ALA A 173 -22.64 3.09 5.14
CA ALA A 173 -23.43 1.94 5.60
C ALA A 173 -23.56 0.80 4.56
N ASP A 174 -23.36 1.09 3.28
CA ASP A 174 -23.36 0.12 2.17
C ASP A 174 -22.00 -0.59 1.97
N HIS A 175 -21.02 -0.31 2.83
CA HIS A 175 -19.71 -0.97 2.85
C HIS A 175 -19.67 -2.06 3.93
N SER A 176 -19.57 -3.32 3.52
CA SER A 176 -19.52 -4.46 4.43
C SER A 176 -18.08 -4.85 4.78
N TYR A 177 -17.78 -4.90 6.07
CA TYR A 177 -16.52 -5.45 6.57
C TYR A 177 -16.35 -6.92 6.18
N ASP A 178 -17.40 -7.73 6.33
CA ASP A 178 -17.36 -9.17 6.04
C ASP A 178 -17.12 -9.43 4.54
N ARG A 179 -17.70 -8.61 3.66
CA ARG A 179 -17.44 -8.68 2.22
C ARG A 179 -15.99 -8.32 1.89
N ARG A 180 -15.44 -7.28 2.52
CA ARG A 180 -14.02 -6.91 2.38
C ARG A 180 -13.10 -8.04 2.83
N LEU A 181 -13.42 -8.65 3.95
CA LEU A 181 -12.67 -9.78 4.49
C LEU A 181 -12.77 -11.00 3.57
N GLN A 182 -13.97 -11.33 3.07
CA GLN A 182 -14.19 -12.43 2.13
C GLN A 182 -13.40 -12.21 0.84
N ALA A 183 -13.40 -11.00 0.28
CA ALA A 183 -12.63 -10.67 -0.91
C ALA A 183 -11.11 -10.89 -0.72
N LEU A 184 -10.57 -10.62 0.47
CA LEU A 184 -9.18 -10.93 0.79
C LEU A 184 -8.90 -12.43 0.78
N TYR A 185 -9.81 -13.24 1.34
CA TYR A 185 -9.67 -14.70 1.32
C TYR A 185 -9.86 -15.28 -0.08
N ASP A 186 -10.80 -14.75 -0.88
CA ASP A 186 -10.97 -15.15 -2.29
C ASP A 186 -9.67 -14.93 -3.09
N LEU A 187 -9.02 -13.77 -2.93
CA LEU A 187 -7.73 -13.48 -3.56
C LEU A 187 -6.64 -14.48 -3.14
N LYS A 188 -6.58 -14.82 -1.85
CA LYS A 188 -5.62 -15.80 -1.33
C LYS A 188 -5.87 -17.19 -1.90
N ASP A 189 -7.14 -17.63 -1.94
CA ASP A 189 -7.55 -18.96 -2.42
C ASP A 189 -7.30 -19.15 -3.92
N ILE A 190 -7.42 -18.07 -4.72
CA ILE A 190 -7.10 -18.07 -6.17
C ILE A 190 -5.59 -18.23 -6.38
N GLY A 191 -4.76 -17.83 -5.42
CA GLY A 191 -3.30 -17.95 -5.51
C GLY A 191 -2.56 -16.62 -5.71
N TYR A 192 -3.23 -15.47 -5.54
CA TYR A 192 -2.54 -14.19 -5.52
C TYR A 192 -1.58 -14.09 -4.32
N GLN A 193 -0.48 -13.38 -4.50
CA GLN A 193 0.17 -12.75 -3.36
C GLN A 193 -0.76 -11.63 -2.85
N ALA A 194 -1.74 -12.02 -2.03
CA ALA A 194 -2.78 -11.13 -1.54
C ALA A 194 -2.23 -10.20 -0.45
N GLY A 195 -2.03 -8.93 -0.80
CA GLY A 195 -1.59 -7.90 0.12
C GLY A 195 -2.77 -7.17 0.76
N THR A 196 -2.54 -6.68 1.98
CA THR A 196 -3.50 -5.86 2.71
C THR A 196 -2.81 -4.67 3.39
N GLY A 197 -3.49 -3.97 4.27
CA GLY A 197 -2.95 -2.84 5.02
C GLY A 197 -4.03 -1.99 5.66
N ALA A 198 -3.60 -0.99 6.42
CA ALA A 198 -4.48 -0.04 7.12
C ALA A 198 -3.93 1.38 7.07
N MET A 199 -4.78 2.36 7.35
CA MET A 199 -4.36 3.72 7.67
C MET A 199 -3.94 3.81 9.14
N ILE A 200 -2.91 4.61 9.42
CA ILE A 200 -2.32 4.75 10.74
C ILE A 200 -2.60 6.13 11.31
N GLY A 201 -3.15 6.19 12.53
CA GLY A 201 -3.43 7.44 13.22
C GLY A 201 -4.63 8.19 12.67
N MET A 202 -5.66 7.48 12.21
CA MET A 202 -6.94 8.08 11.80
C MET A 202 -7.84 8.37 13.02
N PRO A 203 -8.90 9.19 12.85
CA PRO A 203 -9.89 9.39 13.90
C PRO A 203 -10.42 8.08 14.47
N PHE A 204 -10.67 8.05 15.76
CA PHE A 204 -11.21 6.91 16.54
C PHE A 204 -10.28 5.70 16.70
N GLN A 205 -9.12 5.67 16.04
CA GLN A 205 -8.17 4.55 16.12
C GLN A 205 -7.36 4.60 17.41
N THR A 206 -7.29 3.48 18.13
CA THR A 206 -6.49 3.31 19.37
C THR A 206 -5.18 2.58 19.10
N ALA A 207 -4.31 2.48 20.08
CA ALA A 207 -3.10 1.66 20.00
C ALA A 207 -3.44 0.17 19.91
N GLU A 208 -4.51 -0.26 20.57
CA GLU A 208 -5.03 -1.62 20.53
C GLU A 208 -5.57 -1.97 19.13
N ASP A 209 -6.29 -1.06 18.47
CA ASP A 209 -6.74 -1.27 17.08
C ASP A 209 -5.55 -1.47 16.14
N MET A 210 -4.49 -0.68 16.30
CA MET A 210 -3.28 -0.81 15.49
C MET A 210 -2.51 -2.10 15.80
N ALA A 211 -2.50 -2.56 17.06
CA ALA A 211 -1.94 -3.86 17.43
C ALA A 211 -2.74 -5.01 16.83
N ASP A 212 -4.07 -4.93 16.87
CA ASP A 212 -4.97 -5.90 16.26
C ASP A 212 -4.79 -5.96 14.73
N ASP A 213 -4.54 -4.81 14.07
CA ASP A 213 -4.20 -4.76 12.64
C ASP A 213 -2.91 -5.55 12.33
N LEU A 214 -1.85 -5.39 13.13
CA LEU A 214 -0.60 -6.15 12.98
C LEU A 214 -0.83 -7.66 13.15
N LEU A 215 -1.59 -8.05 14.18
CA LEU A 215 -1.93 -9.45 14.43
C LEU A 215 -2.85 -10.03 13.35
N PHE A 216 -3.75 -9.20 12.79
CA PHE A 216 -4.56 -9.59 11.64
C PHE A 216 -3.69 -9.91 10.43
N TYR A 217 -2.68 -9.09 10.10
CA TYR A 217 -1.77 -9.39 8.98
C TYR A 217 -1.06 -10.72 9.16
N LYS A 218 -0.62 -11.02 10.38
CA LYS A 218 0.00 -12.31 10.73
C LYS A 218 -0.99 -13.47 10.62
N LYS A 219 -2.21 -13.32 11.13
CA LYS A 219 -3.27 -14.35 11.07
C LYS A 219 -3.74 -14.60 9.63
N PHE A 220 -3.90 -13.54 8.84
CA PHE A 220 -4.23 -13.63 7.42
C PHE A 220 -3.08 -14.23 6.61
N ASP A 221 -1.87 -14.21 7.16
CA ASP A 221 -0.65 -14.69 6.50
C ASP A 221 -0.32 -13.85 5.27
N ALA A 222 -0.32 -12.53 5.44
CA ALA A 222 -0.16 -11.56 4.37
C ALA A 222 1.27 -11.54 3.81
N PRO A 223 1.52 -11.89 2.56
CA PRO A 223 2.86 -11.80 1.96
C PRO A 223 3.30 -10.36 1.67
N MET A 224 2.37 -9.42 1.67
CA MET A 224 2.61 -8.02 1.36
C MET A 224 1.71 -7.11 2.19
N VAL A 225 2.28 -6.07 2.79
CA VAL A 225 1.51 -5.07 3.54
C VAL A 225 1.84 -3.65 3.07
N GLY A 226 0.77 -2.89 2.75
CA GLY A 226 0.82 -1.48 2.39
C GLY A 226 0.07 -0.64 3.41
N MET A 227 0.75 -0.12 4.41
CA MET A 227 0.17 0.79 5.41
C MET A 227 0.90 2.13 5.40
N GLY A 228 0.21 3.17 5.85
CA GLY A 228 0.80 4.50 5.93
C GLY A 228 -0.03 5.44 6.79
N PRO A 229 0.54 6.59 7.19
CA PRO A 229 -0.15 7.55 8.01
C PRO A 229 -1.42 8.07 7.32
N TYR A 230 -2.46 8.30 8.10
CA TYR A 230 -3.66 8.99 7.65
C TYR A 230 -3.29 10.44 7.28
N ASN A 231 -3.57 10.82 6.04
CA ASN A 231 -3.50 12.20 5.57
C ASN A 231 -4.91 12.65 5.22
N PRO A 232 -5.46 13.65 5.92
CA PRO A 232 -6.82 14.08 5.70
C PRO A 232 -6.99 14.73 4.32
N HIS A 233 -8.16 14.56 3.71
CA HIS A 233 -8.59 15.39 2.59
C HIS A 233 -9.66 16.37 3.11
N PRO A 234 -9.55 17.69 2.86
CA PRO A 234 -10.37 18.71 3.51
C PRO A 234 -11.88 18.55 3.24
N GLU A 235 -12.26 17.99 2.10
CA GLU A 235 -13.66 17.85 1.68
C GLU A 235 -14.26 16.48 2.03
N THR A 236 -13.56 15.63 2.78
CA THR A 236 -14.10 14.32 3.14
C THR A 236 -14.93 14.38 4.41
N PRO A 237 -16.00 13.57 4.52
CA PRO A 237 -16.84 13.54 5.71
C PRO A 237 -16.08 13.28 7.01
N LEU A 238 -15.05 12.42 6.96
CA LEU A 238 -14.25 12.11 8.14
C LEU A 238 -13.51 13.34 8.66
N THR A 239 -12.94 14.16 7.76
CA THR A 239 -12.26 15.40 8.13
C THR A 239 -13.28 16.47 8.60
N LEU A 240 -14.39 16.61 7.87
CA LEU A 240 -15.44 17.58 8.17
C LEU A 240 -16.19 17.26 9.47
N SER A 241 -16.17 16.03 9.95
CA SER A 241 -16.75 15.64 11.24
C SER A 241 -16.10 16.33 12.45
N GLY A 242 -14.86 16.84 12.29
CA GLY A 242 -14.08 17.41 13.38
C GLY A 242 -13.58 16.37 14.40
N ALA A 243 -13.73 15.08 14.10
CA ALA A 243 -13.22 14.02 14.98
C ALA A 243 -11.71 14.15 15.17
N PRO A 244 -11.20 14.11 16.41
CA PRO A 244 -9.80 14.32 16.70
C PRO A 244 -8.94 13.16 16.15
N TYR A 245 -7.73 13.49 15.69
CA TYR A 245 -6.69 12.57 15.28
C TYR A 245 -5.31 13.13 15.63
N PRO A 246 -4.27 12.31 15.71
CA PRO A 246 -2.94 12.76 16.12
C PRO A 246 -2.34 13.81 15.18
N SER A 247 -1.39 14.63 15.68
CA SER A 247 -0.66 15.60 14.86
C SER A 247 0.08 14.92 13.68
N ALA A 248 0.52 15.71 12.70
CA ALA A 248 1.27 15.19 11.55
C ALA A 248 2.55 14.45 11.98
N GLU A 249 3.30 15.04 12.93
CA GLU A 249 4.52 14.46 13.50
C GLU A 249 4.23 13.12 14.19
N ARG A 250 3.14 13.07 14.96
CA ARG A 250 2.75 11.83 15.67
C ARG A 250 2.30 10.76 14.69
N ARG A 251 1.51 11.09 13.65
CA ARG A 251 1.11 10.14 12.60
C ARG A 251 2.30 9.60 11.82
N PHE A 252 3.28 10.48 11.55
CA PHE A 252 4.52 10.08 10.89
C PHE A 252 5.30 9.08 11.76
N ALA A 253 5.54 9.42 13.04
CA ALA A 253 6.23 8.54 13.98
C ALA A 253 5.50 7.19 14.15
N LEU A 254 4.16 7.20 14.25
CA LEU A 254 3.36 5.99 14.29
C LEU A 254 3.52 5.15 13.01
N GLY A 255 3.54 5.78 11.82
CA GLY A 255 3.75 5.07 10.55
C GLY A 255 5.08 4.32 10.52
N LEU A 256 6.18 4.97 10.94
CA LEU A 256 7.50 4.33 11.02
C LEU A 256 7.53 3.19 12.06
N LYS A 257 6.89 3.42 13.22
CA LYS A 257 6.79 2.42 14.29
C LYS A 257 6.04 1.18 13.85
N MET A 258 4.90 1.35 13.17
CA MET A 258 4.10 0.25 12.64
C MET A 258 4.88 -0.56 11.60
N ILE A 259 5.67 0.07 10.73
CA ILE A 259 6.57 -0.62 9.80
C ILE A 259 7.60 -1.46 10.58
N ALA A 260 8.21 -0.88 11.62
CA ALA A 260 9.24 -1.56 12.39
C ALA A 260 8.67 -2.75 13.19
N LEU A 261 7.54 -2.57 13.87
CA LEU A 261 6.86 -3.65 14.60
C LEU A 261 6.43 -4.79 13.66
N LEU A 262 5.89 -4.44 12.49
CA LEU A 262 5.51 -5.44 11.49
C LEU A 262 6.71 -6.23 10.97
N ARG A 263 7.86 -5.58 10.74
CA ARG A 263 9.08 -6.27 10.33
C ARG A 263 9.58 -7.27 11.38
N LEU A 264 9.46 -6.92 12.66
CA LEU A 264 9.79 -7.86 13.75
C LEU A 264 8.78 -9.01 13.85
N LEU A 265 7.50 -8.72 13.65
CA LEU A 265 6.40 -9.70 13.75
C LEU A 265 6.36 -10.68 12.57
N MET A 266 6.69 -10.18 11.35
CA MET A 266 6.66 -10.92 10.08
C MET A 266 7.94 -10.59 9.28
N PRO A 267 9.06 -11.27 9.57
CA PRO A 267 10.38 -10.85 9.11
C PRO A 267 10.62 -10.95 7.59
N ASP A 268 9.88 -11.77 6.86
CA ASP A 268 10.15 -12.17 5.48
C ASP A 268 9.11 -11.65 4.46
N ILE A 269 8.12 -10.85 4.91
CA ILE A 269 7.11 -10.25 4.04
C ILE A 269 7.62 -9.00 3.33
N ASN A 270 6.89 -8.58 2.28
CA ASN A 270 7.09 -7.28 1.66
C ASN A 270 6.33 -6.18 2.40
N ILE A 271 7.02 -5.11 2.78
CA ILE A 271 6.44 -3.93 3.42
C ILE A 271 6.71 -2.71 2.56
N ALA A 272 5.66 -1.99 2.16
CA ALA A 272 5.79 -0.79 1.35
C ALA A 272 6.10 0.44 2.22
N ALA A 273 7.09 1.26 1.81
CA ALA A 273 7.22 2.63 2.26
C ALA A 273 6.22 3.48 1.48
N ALA A 274 5.05 3.72 2.08
CA ALA A 274 3.93 4.37 1.42
C ALA A 274 4.22 5.85 1.10
N THR A 275 3.64 6.35 -0.02
CA THR A 275 3.71 7.78 -0.41
C THR A 275 3.21 8.70 0.69
N ALA A 276 2.27 8.24 1.51
CA ALA A 276 1.73 8.99 2.63
C ALA A 276 2.78 9.44 3.66
N LEU A 277 3.91 8.73 3.78
CA LEU A 277 5.04 9.14 4.62
C LEU A 277 5.75 10.39 4.06
N GLU A 278 5.93 10.44 2.73
CA GLU A 278 6.61 11.54 2.05
C GLU A 278 5.79 12.85 2.10
N VAL A 279 4.47 12.77 2.22
CA VAL A 279 3.60 13.93 2.44
C VAL A 279 3.88 14.62 3.79
N LEU A 280 4.26 13.85 4.80
CA LEU A 280 4.52 14.34 6.15
C LEU A 280 6.00 14.72 6.36
N ASP A 281 6.90 14.08 5.64
CA ASP A 281 8.35 14.32 5.73
C ASP A 281 9.00 14.05 4.35
N PRO A 282 9.74 14.99 3.75
CA PRO A 282 10.36 14.80 2.43
C PRO A 282 11.26 13.55 2.33
N LEU A 283 11.83 13.07 3.44
CA LEU A 283 12.62 11.84 3.53
C LEU A 283 11.79 10.67 4.08
N GLY A 284 10.47 10.77 4.03
CA GLY A 284 9.58 9.81 4.68
C GLY A 284 9.71 8.39 4.16
N ARG A 285 9.96 8.21 2.85
CA ARG A 285 10.15 6.89 2.27
C ARG A 285 11.48 6.27 2.68
N GLU A 286 12.56 7.04 2.68
CA GLU A 286 13.89 6.60 3.15
C GLU A 286 13.82 6.20 4.62
N LYS A 287 13.18 7.01 5.46
CA LYS A 287 12.96 6.68 6.87
C LYS A 287 12.12 5.42 7.03
N GLY A 288 11.14 5.21 6.14
CA GLY A 288 10.37 3.96 6.07
C GLY A 288 11.24 2.74 5.71
N LEU A 289 12.14 2.89 4.74
CA LEU A 289 13.11 1.83 4.36
C LEU A 289 14.05 1.49 5.52
N LEU A 290 14.54 2.51 6.22
CA LEU A 290 15.40 2.35 7.42
C LEU A 290 14.61 1.84 8.64
N SER A 291 13.30 1.84 8.58
CA SER A 291 12.41 1.24 9.60
C SER A 291 11.98 -0.19 9.25
N GLY A 292 12.49 -0.77 8.16
CA GLY A 292 12.20 -2.16 7.79
C GLY A 292 11.36 -2.37 6.53
N ALA A 293 10.90 -1.33 5.84
CA ALA A 293 10.26 -1.47 4.53
C ALA A 293 11.28 -1.88 3.45
N ASN A 294 10.80 -2.53 2.39
CA ASN A 294 11.65 -3.03 1.30
C ASN A 294 11.03 -2.82 -0.10
N VAL A 295 9.89 -2.11 -0.18
CA VAL A 295 9.21 -1.81 -1.45
C VAL A 295 8.92 -0.32 -1.53
N ILE A 296 9.20 0.28 -2.70
CA ILE A 296 8.79 1.64 -3.06
C ILE A 296 7.97 1.58 -4.34
N MET A 297 6.98 2.47 -4.42
CA MET A 297 6.11 2.62 -5.59
C MET A 297 6.29 4.03 -6.20
N PRO A 298 7.29 4.23 -7.08
CA PRO A 298 7.41 5.49 -7.82
C PRO A 298 6.18 5.71 -8.69
N ASN A 299 5.56 6.88 -8.60
CA ASN A 299 4.41 7.21 -9.43
C ASN A 299 4.91 7.56 -10.85
N ILE A 300 4.45 6.80 -11.83
CA ILE A 300 4.80 6.96 -13.25
C ILE A 300 3.58 7.33 -14.11
N THR A 301 2.44 7.59 -13.48
CA THR A 301 1.24 8.12 -14.13
C THR A 301 1.58 9.41 -14.87
N PRO A 302 1.03 9.69 -16.06
CA PRO A 302 1.23 10.97 -16.72
C PRO A 302 0.81 12.13 -15.81
N GLU A 303 1.61 13.20 -15.77
CA GLU A 303 1.48 14.29 -14.80
C GLU A 303 0.09 14.94 -14.80
N GLU A 304 -0.49 15.15 -15.98
CA GLU A 304 -1.86 15.71 -16.12
C GLU A 304 -2.94 14.91 -15.41
N GLN A 305 -2.75 13.60 -15.27
CA GLN A 305 -3.69 12.70 -14.59
C GLN A 305 -3.31 12.50 -13.13
N MET A 306 -2.03 12.51 -12.82
CA MET A 306 -1.52 12.40 -11.46
C MET A 306 -2.08 13.49 -10.55
N VAL A 307 -2.17 14.74 -11.04
CA VAL A 307 -2.76 15.88 -10.30
C VAL A 307 -4.26 15.68 -10.00
N LYS A 308 -4.96 14.89 -10.80
CA LYS A 308 -6.39 14.59 -10.62
C LYS A 308 -6.66 13.43 -9.67
N TYR A 309 -5.63 12.64 -9.34
CA TYR A 309 -5.74 11.50 -8.42
C TYR A 309 -5.43 11.92 -6.98
N ASN A 310 -6.28 12.77 -6.43
CA ASN A 310 -6.07 13.42 -5.13
C ASN A 310 -6.75 12.64 -4.00
N LEU A 311 -6.13 11.56 -3.53
CA LEU A 311 -6.64 10.74 -2.42
C LEU A 311 -6.73 11.51 -1.10
N TYR A 312 -5.79 12.42 -0.85
CA TYR A 312 -5.62 13.22 0.35
C TYR A 312 -4.87 14.52 0.02
N ASP A 313 -4.97 15.51 0.92
CA ASP A 313 -4.31 16.80 0.74
C ASP A 313 -2.78 16.67 0.59
N ARG A 314 -2.18 17.58 -0.18
CA ARG A 314 -0.72 17.66 -0.43
C ARG A 314 -0.10 16.36 -0.93
N LYS A 315 -0.85 15.52 -1.63
CA LYS A 315 -0.26 14.37 -2.30
C LYS A 315 0.88 14.87 -3.21
N THR A 316 2.10 14.43 -2.93
CA THR A 316 3.27 14.84 -3.69
C THR A 316 3.15 14.41 -5.15
N LEU A 317 3.36 15.36 -6.06
CA LEU A 317 3.34 15.11 -7.51
C LEU A 317 4.67 14.54 -7.99
N ASN A 318 5.75 14.71 -7.19
CA ASN A 318 7.07 14.26 -7.54
C ASN A 318 7.11 12.73 -7.52
N ALA A 319 7.37 12.14 -8.68
CA ALA A 319 7.84 10.77 -8.72
C ALA A 319 9.08 10.68 -7.82
N THR A 320 9.12 9.69 -6.90
CA THR A 320 10.33 9.42 -6.14
C THR A 320 11.47 9.29 -7.13
N ASP A 321 12.45 10.15 -7.05
CA ASP A 321 13.64 10.01 -7.89
C ASP A 321 14.44 8.82 -7.34
N VAL A 322 14.49 7.78 -8.15
CA VAL A 322 15.23 6.56 -7.79
C VAL A 322 16.72 6.85 -7.69
N GLN A 323 17.24 7.78 -8.49
CA GLN A 323 18.65 8.19 -8.45
C GLN A 323 18.98 8.90 -7.14
N ASP A 324 18.05 9.70 -6.62
CA ASP A 324 18.20 10.32 -5.29
C ASP A 324 18.27 9.27 -4.19
N LEU A 325 17.45 8.22 -4.26
CA LEU A 325 17.50 7.10 -3.29
C LEU A 325 18.85 6.38 -3.35
N GLU A 326 19.36 6.11 -4.55
CA GLU A 326 20.67 5.47 -4.73
C GLU A 326 21.81 6.36 -4.23
N SER A 327 21.76 7.67 -4.50
CA SER A 327 22.77 8.62 -4.02
C SER A 327 22.83 8.69 -2.49
N ARG A 328 21.72 8.35 -1.82
CA ARG A 328 21.60 8.25 -0.36
C ARG A 328 21.85 6.84 0.17
N GLY A 329 22.36 5.93 -0.65
CA GLY A 329 22.80 4.59 -0.26
C GLY A 329 21.75 3.49 -0.34
N ALA A 330 20.59 3.71 -0.96
CA ALA A 330 19.64 2.63 -1.21
C ALA A 330 20.17 1.66 -2.26
N VAL A 331 20.08 0.36 -2.01
CA VAL A 331 20.42 -0.69 -2.96
C VAL A 331 19.17 -1.07 -3.74
N ILE A 332 19.10 -0.76 -5.02
CA ILE A 332 17.93 -1.00 -5.85
C ILE A 332 17.98 -2.36 -6.53
N GLY A 333 16.93 -3.15 -6.37
CA GLY A 333 16.74 -4.44 -7.04
C GLY A 333 16.11 -4.28 -8.43
N TYR A 334 16.88 -3.74 -9.39
CA TYR A 334 16.43 -3.55 -10.77
C TYR A 334 16.05 -4.87 -11.45
N GLY A 335 15.01 -4.82 -12.32
CA GLY A 335 14.54 -5.97 -13.12
C GLY A 335 13.87 -7.08 -12.30
N ARG A 336 13.84 -7.00 -10.99
CA ARG A 336 13.28 -8.04 -10.12
C ARG A 336 11.82 -7.78 -9.79
N TRP A 337 10.99 -8.81 -9.88
CA TRP A 337 9.59 -8.73 -9.44
C TRP A 337 9.46 -8.34 -7.97
N GLY A 338 10.43 -8.74 -7.15
CA GLY A 338 10.39 -8.53 -5.72
C GLY A 338 9.21 -9.26 -5.08
N ASP A 339 9.03 -10.54 -5.44
CA ASP A 339 8.06 -11.38 -4.76
C ASP A 339 8.42 -11.56 -3.29
N SER A 340 7.42 -11.69 -2.47
CA SER A 340 7.63 -11.92 -1.04
C SER A 340 8.30 -13.26 -0.80
N LYS A 341 9.35 -13.27 0.01
CA LYS A 341 9.97 -14.53 0.48
C LYS A 341 9.02 -15.37 1.34
N HIS A 342 8.06 -14.71 1.94
CA HIS A 342 7.01 -15.32 2.74
C HIS A 342 6.02 -16.13 1.90
N PHE A 343 5.81 -15.73 0.64
CA PHE A 343 4.85 -16.38 -0.26
C PHE A 343 5.46 -17.67 -0.81
N ARG A 344 4.96 -18.80 -0.35
CA ARG A 344 5.31 -20.12 -0.85
C ARG A 344 4.20 -20.59 -1.79
N LYS A 345 4.55 -20.84 -3.05
CA LYS A 345 3.63 -21.45 -4.02
C LYS A 345 3.36 -22.90 -3.67
#